data_cf25c7e0621cb588c86fa906ba1aa4ac
#
_entry.id   cf25c7e0621cb588c86fa906ba1aa4ac
#
_cell.length_a   1.000
_cell.length_b   1.000
_cell.length_c   1.000
_cell.angle_alpha   90.00
_cell.angle_beta   90.00
_cell.angle_gamma   90.00
#
_symmetry.space_group_name_H-M   'P 1'
#
loop_
_entity.id
_entity.type
_entity.pdbx_description
1 polymer ?
#
loop_
_entity_poly.entity_id
_entity_poly.type
_entity_poly.pdbx_seq_one_letter_code
_entity_poly.pdbx_strand_id
1 'polypeptide(L)'
;MTIRELEGFYKGKRVLVTGHTGFKGAWLCRMLGLAGAQVTGYALSPPTDPSLFEIAGLEDCMDSVIGDIRDLKHLREVFDRVRPEVVFHLAAQPIVRDSYKDPVYTYETNVMGTVNVLECVRLTKSVRSFLNVRSEEHTSELQSL
;
A
#
# COMPACT_ATOMS: atom_id res chain seq x y z
N MET A 1 -14.45 6.52 16.14
CA MET A 1 -14.75 6.39 14.69
C MET A 1 -15.51 5.10 14.44
N THR A 2 -16.66 5.21 13.80
CA THR A 2 -17.53 4.08 13.49
C THR A 2 -17.44 3.70 12.02
N ILE A 3 -17.91 2.48 11.68
CA ILE A 3 -18.01 2.05 10.28
C ILE A 3 -18.90 3.00 9.46
N ARG A 4 -19.96 3.53 10.06
CA ARG A 4 -20.85 4.48 9.39
C ARG A 4 -20.17 5.78 9.01
N GLU A 5 -19.28 6.28 9.85
CA GLU A 5 -18.48 7.47 9.56
C GLU A 5 -17.50 7.22 8.42
N LEU A 6 -16.87 6.02 8.42
CA LEU A 6 -16.01 5.59 7.32
C LEU A 6 -16.79 5.42 6.01
N GLU A 7 -17.96 4.82 6.04
CA GLU A 7 -18.85 4.71 4.87
C GLU A 7 -19.21 6.08 4.31
N GLY A 8 -19.52 7.04 5.18
CA GLY A 8 -19.86 8.40 4.76
C GLY A 8 -18.77 9.04 3.92
N PHE A 9 -17.51 8.71 4.18
CA PHE A 9 -16.36 9.25 3.43
C PHE A 9 -15.96 8.37 2.25
N TYR A 10 -15.82 7.05 2.47
CA TYR A 10 -15.19 6.14 1.50
C TYR A 10 -16.12 5.52 0.49
N LYS A 11 -17.43 5.52 0.72
CA LYS A 11 -18.40 4.88 -0.19
C LYS A 11 -18.24 5.40 -1.62
N GLY A 12 -17.93 4.49 -2.53
CA GLY A 12 -17.74 4.80 -3.94
C GLY A 12 -16.41 5.46 -4.29
N LYS A 13 -15.55 5.79 -3.30
CA LYS A 13 -14.24 6.35 -3.58
C LYS A 13 -13.28 5.31 -4.13
N ARG A 14 -12.48 5.73 -5.09
CA ARG A 14 -11.38 4.90 -5.63
C ARG A 14 -10.16 5.07 -4.73
N VAL A 15 -9.73 3.98 -4.12
CA VAL A 15 -8.59 3.94 -3.19
C VAL A 15 -7.53 2.98 -3.70
N LEU A 16 -6.30 3.43 -3.76
CA LEU A 16 -5.14 2.59 -4.08
C LEU A 16 -4.33 2.35 -2.80
N VAL A 17 -4.02 1.08 -2.54
CA VAL A 17 -3.20 0.67 -1.40
C VAL A 17 -1.98 -0.08 -1.92
N THR A 18 -0.79 0.43 -1.69
CA THR A 18 0.43 -0.35 -1.93
C THR A 18 0.75 -1.20 -0.71
N GLY A 19 1.23 -2.43 -0.93
CA GLY A 19 1.52 -3.35 0.16
C GLY A 19 0.30 -4.09 0.70
N HIS A 20 -0.75 -4.24 -0.10
CA HIS A 20 -2.01 -4.88 0.31
C HIS A 20 -1.89 -6.37 0.64
N THR A 21 -0.84 -7.04 0.19
CA THR A 21 -0.60 -8.46 0.49
C THR A 21 0.06 -8.69 1.85
N GLY A 22 0.56 -7.63 2.48
CA GLY A 22 1.08 -7.66 3.84
C GLY A 22 -0.01 -7.62 4.90
N PHE A 23 0.35 -7.84 6.17
CA PHE A 23 -0.59 -7.95 7.28
C PHE A 23 -1.42 -6.66 7.46
N LYS A 24 -0.77 -5.52 7.62
CA LYS A 24 -1.46 -4.23 7.82
C LYS A 24 -2.26 -3.81 6.57
N GLY A 25 -1.67 -4.01 5.39
CA GLY A 25 -2.31 -3.68 4.13
C GLY A 25 -3.57 -4.51 3.88
N ALA A 26 -3.55 -5.80 4.19
CA ALA A 26 -4.71 -6.68 4.07
C ALA A 26 -5.86 -6.23 4.99
N TRP A 27 -5.57 -5.92 6.26
CA TRP A 27 -6.56 -5.37 7.19
C TRP A 27 -7.16 -4.05 6.70
N LEU A 28 -6.32 -3.14 6.23
CA LEU A 28 -6.78 -1.85 5.71
C LEU A 28 -7.71 -2.03 4.50
N CYS A 29 -7.34 -2.90 3.57
CA CYS A 29 -8.16 -3.20 2.40
C CYS A 29 -9.52 -3.79 2.79
N ARG A 30 -9.55 -4.66 3.80
CA ARG A 30 -10.81 -5.21 4.31
C ARG A 30 -11.70 -4.13 4.90
N MET A 31 -11.14 -3.26 5.72
CA MET A 31 -11.88 -2.13 6.30
C MET A 31 -12.43 -1.18 5.23
N LEU A 32 -11.61 -0.82 4.26
CA LEU A 32 -12.02 0.06 3.15
C LEU A 32 -13.12 -0.56 2.31
N GLY A 33 -13.02 -1.86 2.03
CA GLY A 33 -14.06 -2.60 1.31
C GLY A 33 -15.37 -2.62 2.06
N LEU A 34 -15.35 -2.85 3.38
CA LEU A 34 -16.53 -2.78 4.23
C LEU A 34 -17.14 -1.38 4.29
N ALA A 35 -16.33 -0.35 4.16
CA ALA A 35 -16.77 1.03 4.07
C ALA A 35 -17.28 1.44 2.68
N GLY A 36 -17.32 0.51 1.73
CA GLY A 36 -17.88 0.73 0.39
C GLY A 36 -16.91 1.37 -0.60
N ALA A 37 -15.62 1.45 -0.31
CA ALA A 37 -14.61 1.95 -1.25
C ALA A 37 -14.37 0.94 -2.39
N GLN A 38 -13.99 1.48 -3.55
CA GLN A 38 -13.45 0.69 -4.66
C GLN A 38 -11.93 0.58 -4.45
N VAL A 39 -11.49 -0.56 -3.93
CA VAL A 39 -10.09 -0.77 -3.51
C VAL A 39 -9.31 -1.45 -4.60
N THR A 40 -8.17 -0.87 -4.96
CA THR A 40 -7.13 -1.49 -5.79
C THR A 40 -5.87 -1.62 -4.95
N GLY A 41 -5.28 -2.81 -4.94
CA GLY A 41 -4.01 -3.07 -4.27
C GLY A 41 -2.88 -3.24 -5.29
N TYR A 42 -1.68 -2.81 -4.92
CA TYR A 42 -0.47 -3.00 -5.71
C TYR A 42 0.66 -3.46 -4.77
N ALA A 43 1.14 -4.67 -4.96
CA ALA A 43 2.19 -5.24 -4.12
C ALA A 43 2.84 -6.46 -4.78
N LEU A 44 3.96 -6.89 -4.22
CA LEU A 44 4.53 -8.21 -4.49
C LEU A 44 3.58 -9.31 -4.00
N SER A 45 3.81 -10.53 -4.42
CA SER A 45 3.08 -11.70 -3.91
C SER A 45 3.13 -11.76 -2.37
N PRO A 46 2.11 -12.36 -1.70
CA PRO A 46 2.10 -12.46 -0.25
C PRO A 46 3.40 -13.03 0.31
N PRO A 47 3.94 -12.43 1.39
CA PRO A 47 5.24 -12.84 1.94
C PRO A 47 5.19 -14.14 2.75
N THR A 48 4.00 -14.60 3.12
CA THR A 48 3.79 -15.82 3.93
C THR A 48 2.74 -16.72 3.30
N ASP A 49 2.81 -18.01 3.61
CA ASP A 49 1.82 -19.01 3.21
C ASP A 49 1.45 -19.86 4.45
N PRO A 50 0.23 -19.77 4.98
CA PRO A 50 -0.84 -18.88 4.51
C PRO A 50 -0.61 -17.40 4.86
N SER A 51 -1.17 -16.50 4.08
CA SER A 51 -1.18 -15.06 4.35
C SER A 51 -2.56 -14.58 4.81
N LEU A 52 -2.61 -13.47 5.53
CA LEU A 52 -3.88 -12.85 5.90
C LEU A 52 -4.70 -12.48 4.66
N PHE A 53 -4.03 -12.03 3.60
CA PHE A 53 -4.65 -11.69 2.32
C PHE A 53 -5.44 -12.88 1.73
N GLU A 54 -4.85 -14.06 1.73
CA GLU A 54 -5.49 -15.28 1.22
C GLU A 54 -6.60 -15.76 2.16
N ILE A 55 -6.33 -15.82 3.47
CA ILE A 55 -7.31 -16.27 4.48
C ILE A 55 -8.56 -15.40 4.47
N ALA A 56 -8.39 -14.10 4.31
CA ALA A 56 -9.51 -13.15 4.28
C ALA A 56 -10.26 -13.12 2.93
N GLY A 57 -9.79 -13.85 1.93
CA GLY A 57 -10.43 -13.92 0.61
C GLY A 57 -10.46 -12.57 -0.11
N LEU A 58 -9.45 -11.74 0.09
CA LEU A 58 -9.41 -10.37 -0.44
C LEU A 58 -9.31 -10.33 -1.97
N GLU A 59 -8.78 -11.37 -2.61
CA GLU A 59 -8.74 -11.46 -4.07
C GLU A 59 -10.14 -11.34 -4.70
N ASP A 60 -11.16 -11.84 -4.01
CA ASP A 60 -12.54 -11.83 -4.50
C ASP A 60 -13.27 -10.49 -4.22
N CYS A 61 -12.71 -9.65 -3.36
CA CYS A 61 -13.36 -8.43 -2.86
C CYS A 61 -12.74 -7.13 -3.39
N MET A 62 -11.59 -7.20 -4.03
CA MET A 62 -10.84 -6.03 -4.48
C MET A 62 -10.09 -6.32 -5.78
N ASP A 63 -9.63 -5.28 -6.45
CA ASP A 63 -8.73 -5.39 -7.60
C ASP A 63 -7.30 -5.54 -7.09
N SER A 64 -6.75 -6.74 -7.17
CA SER A 64 -5.39 -7.05 -6.71
C SER A 64 -4.43 -7.10 -7.88
N VAL A 65 -3.46 -6.19 -7.88
CA VAL A 65 -2.39 -6.13 -8.88
C VAL A 65 -1.07 -6.55 -8.24
N ILE A 66 -0.46 -7.59 -8.78
CA ILE A 66 0.88 -8.00 -8.36
C ILE A 66 1.91 -7.21 -9.15
N GLY A 67 2.76 -6.50 -8.45
CA GLY A 67 3.80 -5.68 -9.05
C GLY A 67 4.78 -5.15 -8.00
N ASP A 68 5.87 -4.57 -8.49
CA ASP A 68 6.95 -4.03 -7.66
C ASP A 68 6.91 -2.50 -7.70
N ILE A 69 6.97 -1.84 -6.55
CA ILE A 69 7.01 -0.37 -6.49
C ILE A 69 8.28 0.23 -7.09
N ARG A 70 9.31 -0.58 -7.32
CA ARG A 70 10.52 -0.18 -8.06
C ARG A 70 10.26 -0.09 -9.56
N ASP A 71 9.21 -0.73 -10.07
CA ASP A 71 8.79 -0.68 -11.47
C ASP A 71 7.87 0.53 -11.70
N LEU A 72 8.47 1.68 -11.95
CA LEU A 72 7.74 2.93 -12.17
C LEU A 72 6.74 2.84 -13.33
N LYS A 73 7.12 2.19 -14.42
CA LYS A 73 6.26 2.06 -15.61
C LYS A 73 4.96 1.30 -15.29
N HIS A 74 5.07 0.14 -14.65
CA HIS A 74 3.92 -0.66 -14.26
C HIS A 74 3.05 0.08 -13.24
N LEU A 75 3.66 0.69 -12.23
CA LEU A 75 2.95 1.48 -11.24
C LEU A 75 2.19 2.64 -11.89
N ARG A 76 2.83 3.33 -12.84
CA ARG A 76 2.21 4.43 -13.59
C ARG A 76 0.98 3.95 -14.38
N GLU A 77 1.07 2.81 -15.06
CA GLU A 77 -0.05 2.22 -15.78
C GLU A 77 -1.24 1.93 -14.87
N VAL A 78 -0.98 1.43 -13.65
CA VAL A 78 -2.03 1.16 -12.66
C VAL A 78 -2.68 2.46 -12.19
N PHE A 79 -1.91 3.50 -11.88
CA PHE A 79 -2.45 4.81 -11.52
C PHE A 79 -3.31 5.42 -12.64
N ASP A 80 -2.87 5.31 -13.88
CA ASP A 80 -3.60 5.85 -15.03
C ASP A 80 -4.92 5.10 -15.26
N ARG A 81 -4.95 3.80 -15.02
CA ARG A 81 -6.15 2.97 -15.14
C ARG A 81 -7.13 3.22 -13.99
N VAL A 82 -6.64 3.23 -12.77
CA VAL A 82 -7.48 3.31 -11.57
C VAL A 82 -7.94 4.74 -11.28
N ARG A 83 -7.08 5.70 -11.51
CA ARG A 83 -7.29 7.12 -11.18
C ARG A 83 -7.76 7.30 -9.74
N PRO A 84 -6.95 6.86 -8.75
CA PRO A 84 -7.35 6.87 -7.36
C PRO A 84 -7.55 8.29 -6.83
N GLU A 85 -8.47 8.42 -5.90
CA GLU A 85 -8.72 9.67 -5.16
C GLU A 85 -7.92 9.71 -3.85
N VAL A 86 -7.71 8.53 -3.24
CA VAL A 86 -6.94 8.37 -2.01
C VAL A 86 -5.90 7.28 -2.23
N VAL A 87 -4.67 7.55 -1.78
CA VAL A 87 -3.55 6.59 -1.89
C VAL A 87 -2.97 6.34 -0.50
N PHE A 88 -2.89 5.08 -0.12
CA PHE A 88 -2.17 4.62 1.07
C PHE A 88 -0.93 3.86 0.63
N HIS A 89 0.24 4.35 1.03
CA HIS A 89 1.51 3.71 0.71
C HIS A 89 2.06 2.97 1.93
N LEU A 90 1.91 1.62 1.89
CA LEU A 90 2.37 0.71 2.93
C LEU A 90 3.49 -0.23 2.45
N ALA A 91 3.73 -0.29 1.13
CA ALA A 91 4.75 -1.16 0.57
C ALA A 91 6.14 -0.72 1.05
N ALA A 92 6.85 -1.64 1.68
CA ALA A 92 8.19 -1.42 2.19
C ALA A 92 8.92 -2.75 2.40
N GLN A 93 10.24 -2.71 2.50
CA GLN A 93 11.02 -3.80 3.09
C GLN A 93 11.21 -3.45 4.58
N PRO A 94 10.41 -4.07 5.50
CA PRO A 94 10.36 -3.64 6.90
C PRO A 94 11.37 -4.35 7.81
N ILE A 95 12.01 -5.43 7.35
CA ILE A 95 12.84 -6.30 8.20
C ILE A 95 14.25 -5.73 8.30
N VAL A 96 14.62 -5.23 9.48
CA VAL A 96 15.93 -4.63 9.77
C VAL A 96 17.08 -5.60 9.46
N ARG A 97 16.94 -6.85 9.84
CA ARG A 97 17.96 -7.88 9.57
C ARG A 97 18.22 -8.05 8.08
N ASP A 98 17.17 -8.01 7.25
CA ASP A 98 17.32 -8.13 5.81
C ASP A 98 17.91 -6.88 5.18
N SER A 99 17.72 -5.71 5.80
CA SER A 99 18.32 -4.47 5.34
C SER A 99 19.85 -4.47 5.43
N TYR A 100 20.40 -5.19 6.39
CA TYR A 100 21.86 -5.37 6.51
C TYR A 100 22.42 -6.35 5.48
N LYS A 101 21.61 -7.34 5.10
CA LYS A 101 22.02 -8.36 4.12
C LYS A 101 21.98 -7.83 2.68
N ASP A 102 20.97 -7.04 2.38
CA ASP A 102 20.77 -6.45 1.06
C ASP A 102 20.32 -4.98 1.19
N PRO A 103 21.27 -4.07 1.46
CA PRO A 103 20.95 -2.65 1.60
C PRO A 103 20.50 -2.03 0.28
N VAL A 104 20.99 -2.49 -0.86
CA VAL A 104 20.59 -1.96 -2.17
C VAL A 104 19.10 -2.19 -2.40
N TYR A 105 18.63 -3.41 -2.23
CA TYR A 105 17.19 -3.73 -2.34
C TYR A 105 16.35 -2.91 -1.37
N THR A 106 16.82 -2.75 -0.13
CA THR A 106 16.13 -1.98 0.90
C THR A 106 15.98 -0.52 0.50
N TYR A 107 17.05 0.12 0.02
CA TYR A 107 16.99 1.50 -0.45
C TYR A 107 16.15 1.66 -1.72
N GLU A 108 16.30 0.75 -2.68
CA GLU A 108 15.47 0.77 -3.89
C GLU A 108 13.98 0.69 -3.56
N THR A 109 13.62 -0.18 -2.63
CA THR A 109 12.22 -0.36 -2.22
C THR A 109 11.73 0.81 -1.37
N ASN A 110 12.45 1.14 -0.29
CA ASN A 110 11.95 2.08 0.71
C ASN A 110 12.13 3.54 0.29
N VAL A 111 13.17 3.86 -0.47
CA VAL A 111 13.45 5.20 -0.95
C VAL A 111 12.93 5.38 -2.37
N MET A 112 13.49 4.66 -3.32
CA MET A 112 13.09 4.82 -4.73
C MET A 112 11.66 4.36 -4.99
N GLY A 113 11.20 3.30 -4.33
CA GLY A 113 9.81 2.88 -4.41
C GLY A 113 8.85 3.98 -3.94
N THR A 114 9.17 4.66 -2.83
CA THR A 114 8.39 5.79 -2.34
C THR A 114 8.43 6.97 -3.31
N VAL A 115 9.60 7.28 -3.88
CA VAL A 115 9.74 8.30 -4.93
C VAL A 115 8.85 7.97 -6.13
N ASN A 116 8.81 6.71 -6.56
CA ASN A 116 7.97 6.27 -7.67
C ASN A 116 6.47 6.47 -7.37
N VAL A 117 6.04 6.12 -6.16
CA VAL A 117 4.65 6.35 -5.74
C VAL A 117 4.32 7.84 -5.73
N LEU A 118 5.19 8.67 -5.16
CA LEU A 118 5.01 10.12 -5.14
C LEU A 118 4.98 10.71 -6.55
N GLU A 119 5.80 10.23 -7.46
CA GLU A 119 5.78 10.66 -8.86
C GLU A 119 4.44 10.32 -9.53
N CYS A 120 3.92 9.12 -9.31
CA CYS A 120 2.61 8.74 -9.80
C CYS A 120 1.49 9.62 -9.21
N VAL A 121 1.57 9.93 -7.92
CA VAL A 121 0.64 10.85 -7.25
C VAL A 121 0.70 12.25 -7.88
N ARG A 122 1.91 12.76 -8.09
CA ARG A 122 2.13 14.07 -8.70
C ARG A 122 1.50 14.17 -10.09
N LEU A 123 1.60 13.12 -10.88
CA LEU A 123 1.13 13.08 -12.27
C LEU A 123 -0.34 12.68 -12.41
N THR A 124 -0.99 12.23 -11.34
CA THR A 124 -2.38 11.76 -11.37
C THR A 124 -3.30 12.78 -10.69
N LYS A 125 -4.02 13.54 -11.49
CA LYS A 125 -4.84 14.67 -11.01
C LYS A 125 -6.01 14.26 -10.11
N SER A 126 -6.46 13.02 -10.18
CA SER A 126 -7.57 12.52 -9.36
C SER A 126 -7.19 12.38 -7.88
N VAL A 127 -5.90 12.25 -7.55
CA VAL A 127 -5.44 12.04 -6.18
C VAL A 127 -5.65 13.31 -5.35
N ARG A 128 -6.44 13.16 -4.28
CA ARG A 128 -6.77 14.24 -3.35
C ARG A 128 -6.07 14.08 -2.01
N SER A 129 -5.69 12.86 -1.65
CA SER A 129 -5.05 12.56 -0.38
C SER A 129 -4.04 11.42 -0.54
N PHE A 130 -2.89 11.59 0.08
CA PHE A 130 -1.83 10.59 0.11
C PHE A 130 -1.35 10.40 1.56
N LEU A 131 -1.29 9.15 2.01
CA LEU A 131 -0.78 8.76 3.31
C LEU A 131 0.39 7.80 3.14
N ASN A 132 1.55 8.18 3.66
CA ASN A 132 2.72 7.32 3.74
C ASN A 132 2.83 6.73 5.14
N VAL A 133 2.75 5.41 5.25
CA VAL A 133 2.83 4.70 6.53
C VAL A 133 4.28 4.28 6.77
N ARG A 134 4.83 4.69 7.92
CA ARG A 134 6.17 4.31 8.37
C ARG A 134 6.09 3.35 9.55
N SER A 135 7.15 2.57 9.72
CA SER A 135 7.28 1.63 10.82
C SER A 135 7.61 2.36 12.14
N GLU A 136 6.98 1.94 13.22
CA GLU A 136 7.28 2.44 14.56
C GLU A 136 8.65 2.02 15.08
N GLU A 137 9.20 0.93 14.59
CA GLU A 137 10.53 0.44 14.96
C GLU A 137 11.60 1.49 14.70
N HIS A 138 11.43 2.29 13.66
CA HIS A 138 12.33 3.39 13.33
C HIS A 138 12.37 4.47 14.42
N THR A 139 11.23 4.73 15.07
CA THR A 139 11.12 5.72 16.13
C THR A 139 11.74 5.21 17.45
N SER A 140 11.54 3.94 17.76
CA SER A 140 12.12 3.35 18.97
C SER A 140 13.65 3.23 18.89
N GLU A 141 14.22 2.97 17.74
CA GLU A 141 15.67 2.96 17.53
C GLU A 141 16.29 4.35 17.72
N LEU A 142 15.63 5.38 17.21
CA LEU A 142 16.06 6.76 17.42
C LEU A 142 15.96 7.19 18.87
N GLN A 143 15.00 6.68 19.62
CA GLN A 143 14.84 6.98 21.05
C GLN A 143 15.87 6.25 21.92
N SER A 144 16.42 5.13 21.46
CA SER A 144 17.44 4.37 22.19
C SER A 144 18.86 4.94 22.01
N LEU A 145 19.05 5.84 21.10
CA LEU A 145 20.30 6.57 20.88
C LEU A 145 20.40 7.79 21.79
#